data_1af921a6e21156c9cbd4e16819b56a62
#
_entry.id   1af921a6e21156c9cbd4e16819b56a62
#
_cell.length_a   1.000
_cell.length_b   1.000
_cell.length_c   1.000
_cell.angle_alpha   90.00
_cell.angle_beta   90.00
_cell.angle_gamma   90.00
#
_symmetry.space_group_name_H-M   'P 1'
#
loop_
_entity.id
_entity.type
_entity.pdbx_description
1 polymer ?
#
loop_
_entity_poly.entity_id
_entity_poly.type
_entity_poly.pdbx_seq_one_letter_code
_entity_poly.pdbx_strand_id
1 'polypeptide(L)'
;MRKVMILGAGVYQVPLIKKAKEMGIETVVVSVPGEYPGFAFADKVYELDTRDQKAVLQAAEKEKIDGICTSGTDVAVVTIGYVSGKLGLAGISYDAAQIVTDKAKMKRAFEKRGVATASFYSVTGTEEAVQAAYKLGYPVVVKRVDSSGSRGITLVSREADLQEACEVAQEGSQCDYILVEECLTGTEIGVDGFVKDGKLVFLEPHEKFVYRGKRTTVPVGHGFPYRGSEQLKKEIFRQMQLAVEATGMDQCPVNGDVFVQGERAWVIEVGGRTGATCIPELIQGYCGFNLYEQMIRNALGETVDFRGKKGNPWMAKLLTSPVNGVITHICQKELERICSGSLQVDLDYPIGHPVTAMENGTDRIGQVIAQVSEEKELDRRVRQVQRCVYINGKTLEELWEESETTSCYI
;
A
#
# COMPACT_ATOMS: atom_id res chain seq x y z
N MET A 1 0.91 29.56 -11.44
CA MET A 1 1.51 28.20 -11.38
C MET A 1 0.44 27.29 -10.80
N ARG A 2 0.24 26.08 -11.33
CA ARG A 2 -0.71 25.11 -10.74
C ARG A 2 -0.18 24.60 -9.43
N LYS A 3 -1.09 24.26 -8.50
CA LYS A 3 -0.78 23.77 -7.16
C LYS A 3 -1.45 22.44 -6.88
N VAL A 4 -0.70 21.49 -6.38
CA VAL A 4 -1.24 20.22 -5.89
C VAL A 4 -1.00 20.10 -4.39
N MET A 5 -2.04 19.74 -3.66
CA MET A 5 -1.92 19.36 -2.26
C MET A 5 -1.68 17.85 -2.16
N ILE A 6 -0.64 17.46 -1.42
CA ILE A 6 -0.29 16.06 -1.20
C ILE A 6 -0.45 15.78 0.29
N LEU A 7 -1.32 14.81 0.61
CA LEU A 7 -1.56 14.39 1.98
C LEU A 7 -0.62 13.25 2.37
N GLY A 8 0.15 13.48 3.43
CA GLY A 8 1.26 12.64 3.88
C GLY A 8 2.61 13.14 3.40
N ALA A 9 3.64 12.94 4.24
CA ALA A 9 5.02 13.36 4.00
C ALA A 9 6.03 12.23 4.27
N GLY A 10 5.56 10.99 4.45
CA GLY A 10 6.40 9.82 4.69
C GLY A 10 7.15 9.37 3.43
N VAL A 11 7.97 8.33 3.57
CA VAL A 11 8.81 7.78 2.51
C VAL A 11 8.02 7.41 1.24
N TYR A 12 6.79 6.95 1.37
CA TYR A 12 5.92 6.58 0.23
C TYR A 12 5.32 7.77 -0.51
N GLN A 13 5.33 8.98 0.06
CA GLN A 13 4.88 10.20 -0.61
C GLN A 13 6.02 10.99 -1.26
N VAL A 14 7.26 10.77 -0.83
CA VAL A 14 8.45 11.46 -1.40
C VAL A 14 8.53 11.36 -2.92
N PRO A 15 8.35 10.20 -3.58
CA PRO A 15 8.40 10.11 -5.04
C PRO A 15 7.29 10.91 -5.72
N LEU A 16 6.09 10.95 -5.15
CA LEU A 16 4.96 11.74 -5.67
C LEU A 16 5.26 13.24 -5.57
N ILE A 17 5.80 13.72 -4.44
CA ILE A 17 6.19 15.13 -4.24
C ILE A 17 7.27 15.53 -5.25
N LYS A 18 8.31 14.72 -5.39
CA LYS A 18 9.38 14.96 -6.37
C LYS A 18 8.84 15.01 -7.80
N LYS A 19 7.94 14.08 -8.16
CA LYS A 19 7.33 14.06 -9.50
C LYS A 19 6.50 15.34 -9.79
N ALA A 20 5.74 15.83 -8.83
CA ALA A 20 5.01 17.09 -8.97
C ALA A 20 5.96 18.26 -9.25
N LYS A 21 7.09 18.33 -8.54
CA LYS A 21 8.12 19.36 -8.78
C LYS A 21 8.79 19.22 -10.14
N GLU A 22 9.12 18.02 -10.59
CA GLU A 22 9.64 17.75 -11.94
C GLU A 22 8.67 18.22 -13.04
N MET A 23 7.36 18.14 -12.78
CA MET A 23 6.31 18.63 -13.67
C MET A 23 6.12 20.15 -13.59
N GLY A 24 6.89 20.88 -12.76
CA GLY A 24 6.77 22.32 -12.57
C GLY A 24 5.52 22.75 -11.80
N ILE A 25 4.99 21.88 -10.94
CA ILE A 25 3.79 22.11 -10.13
C ILE A 25 4.20 22.48 -8.71
N GLU A 26 3.61 23.56 -8.16
CA GLU A 26 3.82 23.96 -6.77
C GLU A 26 3.18 22.93 -5.83
N THR A 27 3.95 22.46 -4.86
CA THR A 27 3.55 21.42 -3.92
C THR A 27 3.18 21.98 -2.55
N VAL A 28 1.98 21.65 -2.08
CA VAL A 28 1.51 21.94 -0.72
C VAL A 28 1.40 20.59 0.02
N VAL A 29 2.31 20.31 0.93
CA VAL A 29 2.35 19.02 1.64
C VAL A 29 1.74 19.17 3.03
N VAL A 30 0.81 18.28 3.36
CA VAL A 30 0.11 18.24 4.65
C VAL A 30 0.41 16.92 5.34
N SER A 31 0.93 16.94 6.56
CA SER A 31 1.11 15.76 7.41
C SER A 31 1.04 16.16 8.87
N VAL A 32 0.88 15.18 9.77
CA VAL A 32 0.99 15.44 11.22
C VAL A 32 2.37 16.01 11.55
N PRO A 33 2.53 16.76 12.65
CA PRO A 33 3.83 17.24 13.12
C PRO A 33 4.84 16.10 13.26
N GLY A 34 6.09 16.33 12.83
CA GLY A 34 7.18 15.35 12.94
C GLY A 34 8.25 15.52 11.86
N GLU A 35 9.30 14.73 11.98
CA GLU A 35 10.43 14.73 11.02
C GLU A 35 10.14 13.80 9.84
N TYR A 36 9.34 14.26 8.89
CA TYR A 36 9.01 13.49 7.70
C TYR A 36 9.86 13.89 6.48
N PRO A 37 10.43 12.91 5.75
CA PRO A 37 11.34 13.22 4.64
C PRO A 37 10.67 14.03 3.50
N GLY A 38 9.37 13.91 3.32
CA GLY A 38 8.64 14.65 2.29
C GLY A 38 8.61 16.15 2.49
N PHE A 39 8.73 16.63 3.72
CA PHE A 39 8.76 18.08 4.00
C PHE A 39 9.95 18.79 3.36
N ALA A 40 11.10 18.12 3.27
CA ALA A 40 12.31 18.69 2.65
C ALA A 40 12.15 18.97 1.14
N PHE A 41 11.17 18.37 0.48
CA PHE A 41 10.92 18.53 -0.96
C PHE A 41 9.71 19.41 -1.27
N ALA A 42 8.92 19.79 -0.25
CA ALA A 42 7.71 20.59 -0.42
C ALA A 42 8.03 22.08 -0.66
N ASP A 43 7.21 22.77 -1.45
CA ASP A 43 7.26 24.23 -1.58
C ASP A 43 6.57 24.88 -0.39
N LYS A 44 5.51 24.26 0.15
CA LYS A 44 4.80 24.66 1.36
C LYS A 44 4.46 23.45 2.22
N VAL A 45 4.54 23.64 3.53
CA VAL A 45 4.25 22.60 4.52
C VAL A 45 3.15 23.08 5.46
N TYR A 46 2.21 22.18 5.73
CA TYR A 46 1.19 22.33 6.76
C TYR A 46 1.28 21.14 7.72
N GLU A 47 1.59 21.40 8.97
CA GLU A 47 1.60 20.39 10.04
C GLU A 47 0.19 20.24 10.62
N LEU A 48 -0.62 19.40 9.97
CA LEU A 48 -2.02 19.11 10.32
C LEU A 48 -2.26 17.60 10.27
N ASP A 49 -3.18 17.11 11.11
CA ASP A 49 -3.68 15.75 10.95
C ASP A 49 -4.43 15.62 9.61
N THR A 50 -3.95 14.74 8.75
CA THR A 50 -4.58 14.48 7.44
C THR A 50 -6.01 13.94 7.54
N ARG A 51 -6.46 13.51 8.74
CA ARG A 51 -7.84 13.11 9.03
C ARG A 51 -8.74 14.29 9.40
N ASP A 52 -8.18 15.44 9.76
CA ASP A 52 -8.95 16.65 10.04
C ASP A 52 -9.39 17.30 8.73
N GLN A 53 -10.52 16.83 8.21
CA GLN A 53 -11.11 17.26 6.94
C GLN A 53 -11.33 18.79 6.90
N LYS A 54 -11.70 19.41 8.03
CA LYS A 54 -11.98 20.85 8.08
C LYS A 54 -10.70 21.68 8.03
N ALA A 55 -9.68 21.30 8.81
CA ALA A 55 -8.39 21.98 8.81
C ALA A 55 -7.71 21.86 7.44
N VAL A 56 -7.74 20.67 6.83
CA VAL A 56 -7.18 20.44 5.49
C VAL A 56 -7.95 21.25 4.44
N LEU A 57 -9.29 21.32 4.48
CA LEU A 57 -10.08 22.15 3.58
C LEU A 57 -9.70 23.62 3.70
N GLN A 58 -9.59 24.17 4.91
CA GLN A 58 -9.19 25.58 5.12
C GLN A 58 -7.80 25.86 4.53
N ALA A 59 -6.84 24.93 4.69
CA ALA A 59 -5.52 25.07 4.09
C ALA A 59 -5.61 25.03 2.55
N ALA A 60 -6.43 24.14 1.99
CA ALA A 60 -6.66 24.00 0.56
C ALA A 60 -7.27 25.26 -0.06
N GLU A 61 -8.29 25.85 0.58
CA GLU A 61 -8.92 27.10 0.18
C GLU A 61 -7.94 28.29 0.23
N LYS A 62 -7.18 28.40 1.34
CA LYS A 62 -6.15 29.45 1.52
C LYS A 62 -5.09 29.37 0.42
N GLU A 63 -4.62 28.19 0.09
CA GLU A 63 -3.60 27.95 -0.94
C GLU A 63 -4.17 28.01 -2.35
N LYS A 64 -5.48 27.92 -2.53
CA LYS A 64 -6.17 27.87 -3.83
C LYS A 64 -5.59 26.75 -4.69
N ILE A 65 -5.63 25.53 -4.15
CA ILE A 65 -5.09 24.35 -4.84
C ILE A 65 -5.91 24.01 -6.09
N ASP A 66 -5.25 23.44 -7.09
CA ASP A 66 -5.88 22.96 -8.33
C ASP A 66 -6.15 21.45 -8.28
N GLY A 67 -5.59 20.74 -7.28
CA GLY A 67 -5.77 19.31 -7.10
C GLY A 67 -5.28 18.81 -5.76
N ILE A 68 -5.74 17.63 -5.36
CA ILE A 68 -5.35 16.96 -4.12
C ILE A 68 -5.18 15.47 -4.35
N CYS A 69 -4.11 14.85 -3.81
CA CYS A 69 -3.86 13.43 -3.93
C CYS A 69 -2.97 12.89 -2.79
N THR A 70 -2.75 11.59 -2.78
CA THR A 70 -1.79 10.87 -1.92
C THR A 70 -1.29 9.62 -2.61
N SER A 71 -0.24 8.99 -2.06
CA SER A 71 0.25 7.66 -2.47
C SER A 71 0.53 6.80 -1.24
N GLY A 72 0.30 5.49 -1.35
CA GLY A 72 0.72 4.50 -0.35
C GLY A 72 0.10 4.62 1.05
N THR A 73 -1.03 5.34 1.21
CA THR A 73 -1.72 5.46 2.51
C THR A 73 -3.24 5.59 2.34
N ASP A 74 -4.01 4.89 3.18
CA ASP A 74 -5.47 4.94 3.19
C ASP A 74 -6.01 6.06 4.10
N VAL A 75 -5.20 6.48 5.08
CA VAL A 75 -5.61 7.45 6.13
C VAL A 75 -6.12 8.77 5.56
N ALA A 76 -5.56 9.21 4.43
CA ALA A 76 -5.88 10.48 3.79
C ALA A 76 -7.07 10.41 2.81
N VAL A 77 -7.51 9.22 2.40
CA VAL A 77 -8.45 9.03 1.28
C VAL A 77 -9.80 9.69 1.54
N VAL A 78 -10.34 9.59 2.77
CA VAL A 78 -11.61 10.22 3.14
C VAL A 78 -11.51 11.74 3.07
N THR A 79 -10.39 12.31 3.53
CA THR A 79 -10.15 13.76 3.47
C THR A 79 -9.99 14.25 2.03
N ILE A 80 -9.32 13.47 1.15
CA ILE A 80 -9.25 13.77 -0.27
C ILE A 80 -10.65 13.85 -0.87
N GLY A 81 -11.50 12.85 -0.64
CA GLY A 81 -12.89 12.85 -1.13
C GLY A 81 -13.70 14.04 -0.62
N TYR A 82 -13.53 14.40 0.66
CA TYR A 82 -14.20 15.55 1.26
C TYR A 82 -13.77 16.88 0.61
N VAL A 83 -12.45 17.11 0.51
CA VAL A 83 -11.89 18.36 -0.04
C VAL A 83 -12.20 18.46 -1.54
N SER A 84 -12.02 17.38 -2.30
CA SER A 84 -12.34 17.36 -3.73
C SER A 84 -13.81 17.70 -3.97
N GLY A 85 -14.73 17.10 -3.21
CA GLY A 85 -16.16 17.38 -3.33
C GLY A 85 -16.53 18.82 -2.97
N LYS A 86 -15.89 19.42 -1.95
CA LYS A 86 -16.14 20.82 -1.53
C LYS A 86 -15.62 21.84 -2.53
N LEU A 87 -14.48 21.57 -3.15
CA LEU A 87 -13.81 22.50 -4.07
C LEU A 87 -14.12 22.22 -5.54
N GLY A 88 -14.88 21.17 -5.87
CA GLY A 88 -15.18 20.77 -7.25
C GLY A 88 -13.93 20.27 -8.00
N LEU A 89 -12.98 19.66 -7.29
CA LEU A 89 -11.74 19.12 -7.86
C LEU A 89 -11.95 17.66 -8.31
N ALA A 90 -11.11 17.23 -9.26
CA ALA A 90 -11.07 15.83 -9.67
C ALA A 90 -10.52 14.93 -8.56
N GLY A 91 -11.13 13.76 -8.35
CA GLY A 91 -10.73 12.80 -7.33
C GLY A 91 -11.87 11.89 -6.91
N ILE A 92 -11.57 10.94 -6.04
CA ILE A 92 -12.57 10.03 -5.44
C ILE A 92 -13.68 10.83 -4.74
N SER A 93 -14.94 10.38 -4.87
CA SER A 93 -16.05 10.99 -4.13
C SER A 93 -15.94 10.71 -2.63
N TYR A 94 -16.55 11.58 -1.80
CA TYR A 94 -16.57 11.38 -0.34
C TYR A 94 -17.23 10.07 0.07
N ASP A 95 -18.35 9.71 -0.56
CA ASP A 95 -19.07 8.48 -0.27
C ASP A 95 -18.26 7.24 -0.64
N ALA A 96 -17.64 7.22 -1.82
CA ALA A 96 -16.76 6.12 -2.22
C ALA A 96 -15.55 6.00 -1.28
N ALA A 97 -14.95 7.13 -0.89
CA ALA A 97 -13.83 7.16 0.05
C ALA A 97 -14.19 6.55 1.41
N GLN A 98 -15.39 6.84 1.94
CA GLN A 98 -15.89 6.24 3.18
C GLN A 98 -16.17 4.73 3.05
N ILE A 99 -16.55 4.25 1.87
CA ILE A 99 -16.79 2.82 1.64
C ILE A 99 -15.44 2.06 1.59
N VAL A 100 -14.47 2.57 0.86
CA VAL A 100 -13.18 1.85 0.66
C VAL A 100 -12.24 1.93 1.86
N THR A 101 -12.52 2.78 2.85
CA THR A 101 -11.74 2.88 4.10
C THR A 101 -12.39 2.16 5.28
N ASP A 102 -13.55 1.56 5.10
CA ASP A 102 -14.25 0.77 6.10
C ASP A 102 -14.54 -0.64 5.52
N LYS A 103 -13.83 -1.65 6.01
CA LYS A 103 -13.92 -3.02 5.49
C LYS A 103 -15.34 -3.59 5.56
N ALA A 104 -16.12 -3.25 6.57
CA ALA A 104 -17.51 -3.74 6.69
C ALA A 104 -18.43 -3.08 5.66
N LYS A 105 -18.30 -1.76 5.45
CA LYS A 105 -19.05 -1.07 4.40
C LYS A 105 -18.68 -1.60 3.01
N MET A 106 -17.39 -1.77 2.76
CA MET A 106 -16.84 -2.32 1.52
C MET A 106 -17.40 -3.72 1.23
N LYS A 107 -17.34 -4.64 2.20
CA LYS A 107 -17.85 -6.01 2.06
C LYS A 107 -19.35 -6.04 1.77
N ARG A 108 -20.15 -5.21 2.46
CA ARG A 108 -21.59 -5.08 2.18
C ARG A 108 -21.87 -4.54 0.78
N ALA A 109 -21.02 -3.64 0.28
CA ALA A 109 -21.11 -3.15 -1.10
C ALA A 109 -20.76 -4.26 -2.11
N PHE A 110 -19.74 -5.04 -1.84
CA PHE A 110 -19.34 -6.20 -2.64
C PHE A 110 -20.45 -7.24 -2.73
N GLU A 111 -21.05 -7.61 -1.60
CA GLU A 111 -22.15 -8.57 -1.55
C GLU A 111 -23.35 -8.11 -2.41
N LYS A 112 -23.76 -6.84 -2.28
CA LYS A 112 -24.86 -6.27 -3.07
C LYS A 112 -24.60 -6.29 -4.59
N ARG A 113 -23.35 -6.19 -5.02
CA ARG A 113 -22.97 -6.15 -6.45
C ARG A 113 -22.56 -7.53 -6.98
N GLY A 114 -22.43 -8.54 -6.12
CA GLY A 114 -22.01 -9.89 -6.51
C GLY A 114 -20.51 -10.01 -6.80
N VAL A 115 -19.68 -9.21 -6.13
CA VAL A 115 -18.23 -9.37 -6.12
C VAL A 115 -17.89 -10.64 -5.35
N ALA A 116 -17.06 -11.51 -5.92
CA ALA A 116 -16.55 -12.67 -5.19
C ALA A 116 -15.60 -12.19 -4.08
N THR A 117 -15.95 -12.46 -2.83
CA THR A 117 -15.19 -12.10 -1.64
C THR A 117 -15.42 -13.15 -0.56
N ALA A 118 -14.58 -13.18 0.49
CA ALA A 118 -14.80 -14.06 1.63
C ALA A 118 -16.15 -13.81 2.28
N SER A 119 -16.86 -14.87 2.67
CA SER A 119 -18.07 -14.77 3.50
C SER A 119 -17.73 -14.09 4.81
N PHE A 120 -18.61 -13.24 5.35
CA PHE A 120 -18.26 -12.41 6.50
C PHE A 120 -19.47 -12.11 7.39
N TYR A 121 -19.18 -11.75 8.63
CA TYR A 121 -20.11 -11.16 9.59
C TYR A 121 -19.48 -9.92 10.22
N SER A 122 -20.25 -8.83 10.34
CA SER A 122 -19.90 -7.68 11.15
C SER A 122 -20.49 -7.88 12.53
N VAL A 123 -19.66 -7.84 13.58
CA VAL A 123 -20.01 -8.19 14.94
C VAL A 123 -19.54 -7.14 15.94
N THR A 124 -20.24 -6.98 17.07
CA THR A 124 -19.95 -5.95 18.08
C THR A 124 -19.25 -6.52 19.34
N GLY A 125 -19.08 -7.84 19.41
CA GLY A 125 -18.45 -8.47 20.59
C GLY A 125 -18.16 -9.94 20.39
N THR A 126 -17.53 -10.54 21.40
CA THR A 126 -17.04 -11.92 21.35
C THR A 126 -18.18 -12.95 21.19
N GLU A 127 -19.34 -12.74 21.83
CA GLU A 127 -20.47 -13.67 21.69
C GLU A 127 -20.98 -13.77 20.26
N GLU A 128 -21.13 -12.61 19.58
CA GLU A 128 -21.50 -12.58 18.16
C GLU A 128 -20.40 -13.17 17.28
N ALA A 129 -19.12 -12.94 17.63
CA ALA A 129 -17.99 -13.50 16.90
C ALA A 129 -17.96 -15.03 16.97
N VAL A 130 -18.28 -15.64 18.13
CA VAL A 130 -18.43 -17.09 18.29
C VAL A 130 -19.53 -17.63 17.38
N GLN A 131 -20.70 -16.99 17.36
CA GLN A 131 -21.79 -17.39 16.48
C GLN A 131 -21.44 -17.26 14.98
N ALA A 132 -20.73 -16.19 14.62
CA ALA A 132 -20.24 -15.96 13.25
C ALA A 132 -19.22 -17.04 12.85
N ALA A 133 -18.23 -17.30 13.69
CA ALA A 133 -17.21 -18.33 13.45
C ALA A 133 -17.81 -19.73 13.33
N TYR A 134 -18.81 -20.05 14.15
CA TYR A 134 -19.52 -21.33 14.05
C TYR A 134 -20.24 -21.50 12.70
N LYS A 135 -20.85 -20.42 12.17
CA LYS A 135 -21.54 -20.44 10.85
C LYS A 135 -20.56 -20.53 9.68
N LEU A 136 -19.40 -19.84 9.78
CA LEU A 136 -18.37 -19.83 8.75
C LEU A 136 -17.53 -21.12 8.72
N GLY A 137 -17.33 -21.75 9.89
CA GLY A 137 -16.41 -22.85 10.09
C GLY A 137 -14.97 -22.35 10.31
N TYR A 138 -14.27 -23.00 11.29
CA TYR A 138 -12.85 -22.69 11.52
C TYR A 138 -11.95 -23.28 10.43
N PRO A 139 -10.82 -22.60 10.10
CA PRO A 139 -10.35 -21.35 10.67
C PRO A 139 -11.13 -20.14 10.13
N VAL A 140 -11.20 -19.06 10.95
CA VAL A 140 -11.75 -17.75 10.56
C VAL A 140 -10.70 -16.67 10.71
N VAL A 141 -10.91 -15.52 10.05
CA VAL A 141 -10.05 -14.34 10.19
C VAL A 141 -10.85 -13.25 10.87
N VAL A 142 -10.35 -12.76 12.01
CA VAL A 142 -10.91 -11.62 12.74
C VAL A 142 -10.14 -10.37 12.35
N LYS A 143 -10.87 -9.31 11.94
CA LYS A 143 -10.26 -8.10 11.38
C LYS A 143 -10.83 -6.82 11.96
N ARG A 144 -9.93 -5.89 12.29
CA ARG A 144 -10.25 -4.48 12.49
C ARG A 144 -10.73 -3.86 11.16
N VAL A 145 -11.78 -3.03 11.19
CA VAL A 145 -12.43 -2.51 9.99
C VAL A 145 -11.77 -1.26 9.40
N ASP A 146 -11.16 -0.42 10.23
CA ASP A 146 -10.62 0.91 9.93
C ASP A 146 -9.08 0.97 9.94
N SER A 147 -8.41 -0.14 9.63
CA SER A 147 -6.95 -0.25 9.58
C SER A 147 -6.44 -0.69 8.22
N SER A 148 -5.17 -0.39 7.95
CA SER A 148 -4.41 -0.84 6.79
C SER A 148 -3.09 -1.50 7.22
N GLY A 149 -2.41 -2.19 6.29
CA GLY A 149 -1.10 -2.81 6.55
C GLY A 149 -1.16 -3.96 7.54
N SER A 150 -2.15 -4.82 7.44
CA SER A 150 -2.34 -6.05 8.24
C SER A 150 -2.47 -5.85 9.76
N ARG A 151 -2.70 -4.63 10.24
CA ARG A 151 -2.87 -4.34 11.67
C ARG A 151 -4.26 -4.74 12.14
N GLY A 152 -4.33 -5.39 13.32
CA GLY A 152 -5.59 -5.85 13.91
C GLY A 152 -6.23 -6.99 13.11
N ILE A 153 -5.43 -7.87 12.51
CA ILE A 153 -5.87 -9.07 11.79
C ILE A 153 -5.33 -10.29 12.51
N THR A 154 -6.22 -11.23 12.87
CA THR A 154 -5.87 -12.47 13.55
C THR A 154 -6.50 -13.67 12.88
N LEU A 155 -5.70 -14.68 12.54
CA LEU A 155 -6.19 -16.00 12.11
C LEU A 155 -6.54 -16.81 13.36
N VAL A 156 -7.78 -17.27 13.44
CA VAL A 156 -8.33 -18.01 14.58
C VAL A 156 -8.71 -19.40 14.14
N SER A 157 -8.03 -20.41 14.71
CA SER A 157 -8.25 -21.82 14.38
C SER A 157 -9.20 -22.54 15.32
N ARG A 158 -9.50 -21.96 16.48
CA ARG A 158 -10.37 -22.55 17.53
C ARG A 158 -11.06 -21.47 18.35
N GLU A 159 -12.21 -21.80 18.91
CA GLU A 159 -13.05 -20.86 19.68
C GLU A 159 -12.32 -20.19 20.85
N ALA A 160 -11.43 -20.92 21.54
CA ALA A 160 -10.70 -20.40 22.71
C ALA A 160 -9.84 -19.16 22.41
N ASP A 161 -9.46 -18.95 21.15
CA ASP A 161 -8.59 -17.84 20.74
C ASP A 161 -9.41 -16.62 20.23
N LEU A 162 -10.76 -16.73 20.14
CA LEU A 162 -11.62 -15.67 19.59
C LEU A 162 -11.66 -14.41 20.44
N GLN A 163 -11.67 -14.55 21.77
CA GLN A 163 -11.74 -13.39 22.65
C GLN A 163 -10.51 -12.49 22.44
N GLU A 164 -9.30 -13.04 22.49
CA GLU A 164 -8.05 -12.30 22.26
C GLU A 164 -8.05 -11.67 20.86
N ALA A 165 -8.51 -12.39 19.84
CA ALA A 165 -8.60 -11.88 18.48
C ALA A 165 -9.56 -10.69 18.35
N CYS A 166 -10.70 -10.71 19.04
CA CYS A 166 -11.65 -9.60 19.10
C CYS A 166 -11.05 -8.38 19.79
N GLU A 167 -10.34 -8.58 20.92
CA GLU A 167 -9.65 -7.51 21.64
C GLU A 167 -8.58 -6.83 20.75
N VAL A 168 -7.76 -7.64 20.07
CA VAL A 168 -6.75 -7.14 19.10
C VAL A 168 -7.39 -6.36 17.95
N ALA A 169 -8.51 -6.85 17.41
CA ALA A 169 -9.21 -6.16 16.33
C ALA A 169 -9.90 -4.86 16.78
N GLN A 170 -10.31 -4.78 18.05
CA GLN A 170 -10.95 -3.60 18.63
C GLN A 170 -9.93 -2.54 19.09
N GLU A 171 -8.70 -2.95 19.42
CA GLU A 171 -7.66 -2.06 19.95
C GLU A 171 -7.35 -0.90 19.00
N GLY A 172 -7.59 0.33 19.46
CA GLY A 172 -7.38 1.57 18.69
C GLY A 172 -8.28 1.76 17.47
N SER A 173 -9.36 0.95 17.31
CA SER A 173 -10.43 1.19 16.33
C SER A 173 -11.29 2.39 16.73
N GLN A 174 -11.78 3.13 15.73
CA GLN A 174 -12.79 4.19 15.94
C GLN A 174 -14.22 3.64 15.74
N CYS A 175 -14.35 2.37 15.35
CA CYS A 175 -15.60 1.68 15.14
C CYS A 175 -15.90 0.75 16.33
N ASP A 176 -17.18 0.56 16.63
CA ASP A 176 -17.67 -0.35 17.68
C ASP A 176 -17.95 -1.78 17.15
N TYR A 177 -17.54 -2.06 15.93
CA TYR A 177 -17.68 -3.36 15.28
C TYR A 177 -16.39 -3.82 14.62
N ILE A 178 -16.27 -5.13 14.49
CA ILE A 178 -15.17 -5.83 13.83
C ILE A 178 -15.73 -6.78 12.76
N LEU A 179 -14.87 -7.36 11.93
CA LEU A 179 -15.24 -8.40 10.97
C LEU A 179 -14.75 -9.78 11.42
N VAL A 180 -15.59 -10.79 11.24
CA VAL A 180 -15.22 -12.20 11.24
C VAL A 180 -15.45 -12.73 9.82
N GLU A 181 -14.39 -13.22 9.18
CA GLU A 181 -14.40 -13.67 7.80
C GLU A 181 -14.00 -15.14 7.67
N GLU A 182 -14.55 -15.79 6.66
CA GLU A 182 -14.06 -17.07 6.15
C GLU A 182 -12.57 -16.98 5.82
N CYS A 183 -11.78 -17.97 6.24
CA CYS A 183 -10.38 -18.05 5.86
C CYS A 183 -10.26 -18.65 4.46
N LEU A 184 -10.02 -17.80 3.47
CA LEU A 184 -9.79 -18.26 2.10
C LEU A 184 -8.46 -19.01 2.00
N THR A 185 -8.45 -20.03 1.13
CA THR A 185 -7.25 -20.77 0.75
C THR A 185 -6.80 -20.36 -0.65
N GLY A 186 -5.49 -20.34 -0.89
CA GLY A 186 -4.93 -19.95 -2.19
C GLY A 186 -3.73 -19.02 -2.04
N THR A 187 -3.42 -18.32 -3.10
CA THR A 187 -2.32 -17.34 -3.12
C THR A 187 -2.88 -15.93 -3.07
N GLU A 188 -2.37 -15.12 -2.16
CA GLU A 188 -2.65 -13.68 -2.11
C GLU A 188 -1.75 -12.95 -3.11
N ILE A 189 -2.36 -12.14 -3.95
CA ILE A 189 -1.69 -11.27 -4.92
C ILE A 189 -2.15 -9.83 -4.74
N GLY A 190 -1.35 -8.88 -5.21
CA GLY A 190 -1.76 -7.50 -5.31
C GLY A 190 -2.28 -7.17 -6.71
N VAL A 191 -3.11 -6.15 -6.78
CA VAL A 191 -3.55 -5.53 -8.04
C VAL A 191 -3.53 -4.02 -7.90
N ASP A 192 -2.88 -3.35 -8.84
CA ASP A 192 -2.89 -1.89 -8.91
C ASP A 192 -3.42 -1.42 -10.26
N GLY A 193 -4.17 -0.33 -10.23
CA GLY A 193 -4.83 0.18 -11.42
C GLY A 193 -5.28 1.63 -11.28
N PHE A 194 -6.12 2.05 -12.22
CA PHE A 194 -6.70 3.37 -12.24
C PHE A 194 -8.13 3.34 -12.73
N VAL A 195 -8.99 4.10 -12.05
CA VAL A 195 -10.41 4.22 -12.37
C VAL A 195 -10.68 5.59 -12.99
N LYS A 196 -11.34 5.61 -14.13
CA LYS A 196 -11.83 6.81 -14.82
C LYS A 196 -13.21 6.55 -15.40
N ASP A 197 -14.14 7.46 -15.17
CA ASP A 197 -15.54 7.36 -15.61
C ASP A 197 -16.20 6.03 -15.18
N GLY A 198 -15.93 5.61 -13.92
CA GLY A 198 -16.43 4.36 -13.32
C GLY A 198 -15.84 3.08 -13.91
N LYS A 199 -14.80 3.17 -14.74
CA LYS A 199 -14.18 2.01 -15.41
C LYS A 199 -12.70 1.90 -15.06
N LEU A 200 -12.24 0.67 -14.96
CA LEU A 200 -10.81 0.38 -14.91
C LEU A 200 -10.19 0.68 -16.28
N VAL A 201 -9.42 1.78 -16.38
CA VAL A 201 -8.69 2.17 -17.60
C VAL A 201 -7.28 1.59 -17.63
N PHE A 202 -6.80 1.14 -16.50
CA PHE A 202 -5.56 0.41 -16.28
C PHE A 202 -5.75 -0.56 -15.11
N LEU A 203 -5.25 -1.77 -15.20
CA LEU A 203 -5.13 -2.73 -14.10
C LEU A 203 -3.97 -3.70 -14.39
N GLU A 204 -3.08 -3.88 -13.42
CA GLU A 204 -1.99 -4.86 -13.50
C GLU A 204 -1.93 -5.66 -12.20
N PRO A 205 -2.16 -6.98 -12.26
CA PRO A 205 -1.88 -7.90 -11.16
C PRO A 205 -0.37 -8.09 -10.97
N HIS A 206 0.06 -8.27 -9.71
CA HIS A 206 1.46 -8.47 -9.38
C HIS A 206 1.67 -9.47 -8.25
N GLU A 207 2.83 -10.10 -8.24
CA GLU A 207 3.25 -10.98 -7.15
C GLU A 207 3.48 -10.16 -5.87
N LYS A 208 3.21 -10.77 -4.71
CA LYS A 208 3.35 -10.15 -3.39
C LYS A 208 4.33 -10.97 -2.57
N PHE A 209 5.46 -10.38 -2.20
CA PHE A 209 6.44 -10.99 -1.31
C PHE A 209 6.16 -10.57 0.12
N VAL A 210 6.09 -11.53 1.03
CA VAL A 210 5.58 -11.30 2.38
C VAL A 210 6.61 -11.76 3.41
N TYR A 211 6.95 -10.88 4.33
CA TYR A 211 7.66 -11.24 5.55
C TYR A 211 6.67 -11.79 6.58
N ARG A 212 6.96 -12.97 7.12
CA ARG A 212 6.18 -13.60 8.18
C ARG A 212 6.96 -13.57 9.48
N GLY A 213 6.73 -12.54 10.29
CA GLY A 213 7.24 -12.45 11.64
C GLY A 213 6.45 -13.32 12.62
N LYS A 214 6.86 -13.32 13.90
CA LYS A 214 6.16 -14.09 14.95
C LYS A 214 4.70 -13.68 15.15
N ARG A 215 4.35 -12.42 14.91
CA ARG A 215 3.00 -11.85 15.13
C ARG A 215 2.46 -11.06 13.93
N THR A 216 3.27 -10.86 12.88
CA THR A 216 2.92 -9.98 11.77
C THR A 216 3.19 -10.65 10.43
N THR A 217 2.36 -10.31 9.46
CA THR A 217 2.56 -10.64 8.05
C THR A 217 2.57 -9.33 7.29
N VAL A 218 3.73 -8.97 6.74
CA VAL A 218 3.94 -7.65 6.11
C VAL A 218 4.41 -7.81 4.68
N PRO A 219 3.80 -7.12 3.70
CA PRO A 219 4.34 -7.04 2.36
C PRO A 219 5.71 -6.37 2.38
N VAL A 220 6.73 -7.06 1.88
CA VAL A 220 8.10 -6.56 1.80
C VAL A 220 8.59 -6.37 0.37
N GLY A 221 7.76 -6.70 -0.61
CA GLY A 221 8.11 -6.54 -2.01
C GLY A 221 7.03 -7.01 -2.96
N HIS A 222 7.25 -6.74 -4.24
CA HIS A 222 6.32 -7.08 -5.31
C HIS A 222 7.09 -7.44 -6.58
N GLY A 223 6.43 -8.18 -7.49
CA GLY A 223 6.98 -8.56 -8.78
C GLY A 223 5.98 -8.40 -9.92
N PHE A 224 6.40 -7.77 -11.00
CA PHE A 224 5.64 -7.61 -12.24
C PHE A 224 6.33 -8.35 -13.40
N PRO A 225 5.58 -9.00 -14.29
CA PRO A 225 4.13 -9.23 -14.23
C PRO A 225 3.76 -10.39 -13.31
N TYR A 226 2.49 -10.42 -12.87
CA TYR A 226 1.91 -11.62 -12.27
C TYR A 226 1.85 -12.77 -13.29
N ARG A 227 2.26 -13.98 -12.87
CA ARG A 227 2.41 -15.16 -13.74
C ARG A 227 1.17 -16.06 -13.80
N GLY A 228 -0.01 -15.50 -13.60
CA GLY A 228 -1.27 -16.22 -13.78
C GLY A 228 -1.63 -16.43 -15.25
N SER A 229 -2.54 -17.38 -15.50
CA SER A 229 -3.09 -17.60 -16.82
C SER A 229 -3.86 -16.38 -17.34
N GLU A 230 -4.04 -16.26 -18.63
CA GLU A 230 -4.85 -15.20 -19.24
C GLU A 230 -6.33 -15.28 -18.82
N GLN A 231 -6.83 -16.49 -18.54
CA GLN A 231 -8.18 -16.68 -18.03
C GLN A 231 -8.31 -16.12 -16.60
N LEU A 232 -7.35 -16.44 -15.72
CA LEU A 232 -7.33 -15.90 -14.37
C LEU A 232 -7.20 -14.36 -14.36
N LYS A 233 -6.33 -13.80 -15.20
CA LYS A 233 -6.20 -12.33 -15.34
C LYS A 233 -7.50 -11.67 -15.77
N LYS A 234 -8.25 -12.28 -16.68
CA LYS A 234 -9.59 -11.81 -17.07
C LYS A 234 -10.59 -11.88 -15.91
N GLU A 235 -10.54 -12.94 -15.10
CA GLU A 235 -11.39 -13.07 -13.92
C GLU A 235 -11.02 -12.02 -12.86
N ILE A 236 -9.75 -11.79 -12.59
CA ILE A 236 -9.26 -10.72 -11.71
C ILE A 236 -9.80 -9.37 -12.18
N PHE A 237 -9.64 -9.05 -13.47
CA PHE A 237 -10.15 -7.79 -14.04
C PHE A 237 -11.66 -7.67 -13.85
N ARG A 238 -12.42 -8.73 -14.11
CA ARG A 238 -13.87 -8.75 -13.96
C ARG A 238 -14.31 -8.50 -12.52
N GLN A 239 -13.67 -9.15 -11.55
CA GLN A 239 -13.97 -8.99 -10.14
C GLN A 239 -13.59 -7.59 -9.63
N MET A 240 -12.46 -7.07 -10.05
CA MET A 240 -12.02 -5.71 -9.71
C MET A 240 -12.93 -4.64 -10.33
N GLN A 241 -13.42 -4.83 -11.57
CA GLN A 241 -14.40 -3.92 -12.16
C GLN A 241 -15.72 -3.93 -11.38
N LEU A 242 -16.20 -5.09 -10.96
CA LEU A 242 -17.38 -5.19 -10.08
C LEU A 242 -17.15 -4.51 -8.73
N ALA A 243 -15.95 -4.62 -8.15
CA ALA A 243 -15.59 -3.96 -6.90
C ALA A 243 -15.56 -2.43 -7.04
N VAL A 244 -15.05 -1.91 -8.16
CA VAL A 244 -15.09 -0.48 -8.51
C VAL A 244 -16.56 0.00 -8.60
N GLU A 245 -17.41 -0.72 -9.32
CA GLU A 245 -18.82 -0.39 -9.44
C GLU A 245 -19.56 -0.46 -8.10
N ALA A 246 -19.21 -1.45 -7.26
CA ALA A 246 -19.81 -1.64 -5.94
C ALA A 246 -19.51 -0.49 -4.99
N THR A 247 -18.28 0.01 -5.03
CA THR A 247 -17.79 1.07 -4.12
C THR A 247 -18.02 2.47 -4.66
N GLY A 248 -18.33 2.60 -5.95
CA GLY A 248 -18.50 3.91 -6.61
C GLY A 248 -17.18 4.68 -6.77
N MET A 249 -16.05 3.98 -6.76
CA MET A 249 -14.75 4.62 -7.03
C MET A 249 -14.71 5.20 -8.44
N ASP A 250 -14.20 6.41 -8.54
CA ASP A 250 -13.93 7.09 -9.80
C ASP A 250 -12.81 8.11 -9.63
N GLN A 251 -12.14 8.43 -10.73
CA GLN A 251 -11.08 9.43 -10.81
C GLN A 251 -9.99 9.23 -9.74
N CYS A 252 -9.58 7.99 -9.50
CA CYS A 252 -8.56 7.67 -8.52
C CYS A 252 -7.77 6.41 -8.91
N PRO A 253 -6.56 6.25 -8.38
CA PRO A 253 -5.90 4.95 -8.38
C PRO A 253 -6.72 3.93 -7.60
N VAL A 254 -6.56 2.67 -7.93
CA VAL A 254 -7.08 1.54 -7.15
C VAL A 254 -5.94 0.58 -6.83
N ASN A 255 -5.82 0.23 -5.57
CA ASN A 255 -5.01 -0.88 -5.08
C ASN A 255 -5.95 -1.92 -4.50
N GLY A 256 -5.71 -3.20 -4.75
CA GLY A 256 -6.52 -4.29 -4.23
C GLY A 256 -5.69 -5.48 -3.79
N ASP A 257 -6.17 -6.18 -2.76
CA ASP A 257 -5.69 -7.49 -2.37
C ASP A 257 -6.68 -8.55 -2.85
N VAL A 258 -6.17 -9.56 -3.57
CA VAL A 258 -6.98 -10.60 -4.22
C VAL A 258 -6.41 -11.97 -3.87
N PHE A 259 -7.27 -12.89 -3.40
CA PHE A 259 -6.92 -14.30 -3.30
C PHE A 259 -7.26 -15.01 -4.61
N VAL A 260 -6.34 -15.88 -5.06
CA VAL A 260 -6.52 -16.66 -6.29
C VAL A 260 -6.33 -18.15 -6.00
N GLN A 261 -7.20 -18.98 -6.60
CA GLN A 261 -7.11 -20.44 -6.54
C GLN A 261 -7.64 -21.03 -7.86
N GLY A 262 -6.78 -21.70 -8.59
CA GLY A 262 -7.08 -22.10 -9.96
C GLY A 262 -7.41 -20.89 -10.83
N GLU A 263 -8.55 -20.90 -11.48
CA GLU A 263 -9.02 -19.79 -12.35
C GLU A 263 -10.03 -18.85 -11.63
N ARG A 264 -10.10 -18.91 -10.31
CA ARG A 264 -11.02 -18.11 -9.50
C ARG A 264 -10.25 -17.02 -8.73
N ALA A 265 -10.89 -15.86 -8.59
CA ALA A 265 -10.37 -14.72 -7.84
C ALA A 265 -11.40 -14.20 -6.85
N TRP A 266 -10.95 -13.86 -5.62
CA TRP A 266 -11.75 -13.25 -4.57
C TRP A 266 -11.11 -11.94 -4.15
N VAL A 267 -11.86 -10.85 -4.26
CA VAL A 267 -11.40 -9.53 -3.81
C VAL A 267 -11.52 -9.46 -2.28
N ILE A 268 -10.40 -9.26 -1.62
CA ILE A 268 -10.34 -9.13 -0.16
C ILE A 268 -10.65 -7.71 0.25
N GLU A 269 -9.91 -6.75 -0.32
CA GLU A 269 -10.11 -5.32 -0.10
C GLU A 269 -9.66 -4.51 -1.32
N VAL A 270 -10.18 -3.29 -1.42
CA VAL A 270 -9.72 -2.27 -2.37
C VAL A 270 -9.54 -0.94 -1.67
N GLY A 271 -8.53 -0.17 -2.08
CA GLY A 271 -8.26 1.19 -1.61
C GLY A 271 -8.28 2.19 -2.75
N GLY A 272 -8.80 3.40 -2.51
CA GLY A 272 -8.85 4.49 -3.49
C GLY A 272 -7.53 5.25 -3.62
N ARG A 273 -6.42 4.53 -3.66
CA ARG A 273 -5.05 5.05 -3.77
C ARG A 273 -4.13 4.00 -4.40
N THR A 274 -2.93 4.38 -4.82
CA THR A 274 -1.92 3.42 -5.27
C THR A 274 -1.32 2.63 -4.11
N GLY A 275 -0.87 1.42 -4.37
CA GLY A 275 -0.13 0.64 -3.41
C GLY A 275 1.17 1.31 -2.97
N ALA A 276 1.69 0.89 -1.83
CA ALA A 276 3.00 1.26 -1.31
C ALA A 276 4.07 0.26 -1.83
N THR A 277 5.23 0.23 -1.18
CA THR A 277 6.25 -0.84 -1.37
C THR A 277 6.70 -0.99 -2.84
N CYS A 278 7.13 0.15 -3.44
CA CYS A 278 7.70 0.25 -4.80
C CYS A 278 6.73 -0.05 -5.97
N ILE A 279 5.43 -0.18 -5.72
CA ILE A 279 4.48 -0.53 -6.79
C ILE A 279 4.47 0.49 -7.94
N PRO A 280 4.42 1.83 -7.70
CA PRO A 280 4.45 2.78 -8.80
C PRO A 280 5.74 2.74 -9.62
N GLU A 281 6.89 2.50 -8.98
CA GLU A 281 8.19 2.36 -9.63
C GLU A 281 8.24 1.09 -10.48
N LEU A 282 7.69 -0.02 -9.97
CA LEU A 282 7.58 -1.28 -10.70
C LEU A 282 6.65 -1.15 -11.91
N ILE A 283 5.53 -0.42 -11.77
CA ILE A 283 4.62 -0.09 -12.89
C ILE A 283 5.38 0.72 -13.94
N GLN A 284 6.16 1.72 -13.53
CA GLN A 284 6.97 2.48 -14.47
C GLN A 284 7.97 1.59 -15.22
N GLY A 285 8.70 0.73 -14.50
CA GLY A 285 9.68 -0.18 -15.09
C GLY A 285 9.07 -1.20 -16.04
N TYR A 286 7.95 -1.82 -15.66
CA TYR A 286 7.30 -2.86 -16.45
C TYR A 286 6.32 -2.31 -17.49
N CYS A 287 5.42 -1.40 -17.11
CA CYS A 287 4.37 -0.90 -18.00
C CYS A 287 4.83 0.26 -18.89
N GLY A 288 5.94 0.94 -18.58
CA GLY A 288 6.54 1.97 -19.40
C GLY A 288 5.88 3.35 -19.31
N PHE A 289 5.12 3.64 -18.23
CA PHE A 289 4.60 4.97 -17.92
C PHE A 289 4.76 5.27 -16.42
N ASN A 290 4.81 6.55 -16.05
CA ASN A 290 4.94 6.97 -14.67
C ASN A 290 3.57 7.13 -14.00
N LEU A 291 3.24 6.27 -13.01
CA LEU A 291 1.95 6.30 -12.33
C LEU A 291 1.76 7.57 -11.51
N TYR A 292 2.81 8.08 -10.83
CA TYR A 292 2.72 9.33 -10.08
C TYR A 292 2.36 10.52 -10.97
N GLU A 293 2.91 10.59 -12.20
CA GLU A 293 2.54 11.59 -13.18
C GLU A 293 1.05 11.52 -13.52
N GLN A 294 0.52 10.30 -13.77
CA GLN A 294 -0.89 10.14 -14.11
C GLN A 294 -1.81 10.52 -12.93
N MET A 295 -1.41 10.21 -11.69
CA MET A 295 -2.12 10.62 -10.49
C MET A 295 -2.20 12.15 -10.35
N ILE A 296 -1.08 12.83 -10.58
CA ILE A 296 -1.01 14.31 -10.53
C ILE A 296 -1.87 14.92 -11.64
N ARG A 297 -1.75 14.43 -12.88
CA ARG A 297 -2.59 14.86 -14.01
C ARG A 297 -4.08 14.72 -13.70
N ASN A 298 -4.48 13.56 -13.18
CA ASN A 298 -5.87 13.35 -12.78
C ASN A 298 -6.31 14.34 -11.69
N ALA A 299 -5.52 14.52 -10.64
CA ALA A 299 -5.84 15.45 -9.54
C ALA A 299 -6.02 16.89 -10.05
N LEU A 300 -5.29 17.28 -11.11
CA LEU A 300 -5.39 18.58 -11.78
C LEU A 300 -6.50 18.65 -12.85
N GLY A 301 -7.33 17.59 -12.99
CA GLY A 301 -8.38 17.52 -14.00
C GLY A 301 -7.87 17.36 -15.44
N GLU A 302 -6.62 16.94 -15.63
CA GLU A 302 -6.03 16.70 -16.94
C GLU A 302 -6.34 15.29 -17.47
N THR A 303 -6.14 15.09 -18.76
CA THR A 303 -6.23 13.77 -19.38
C THR A 303 -5.09 12.88 -18.88
N VAL A 304 -5.45 11.66 -18.47
CA VAL A 304 -4.52 10.59 -18.09
C VAL A 304 -4.20 9.71 -19.30
N ASP A 305 -2.98 9.17 -19.33
CA ASP A 305 -2.54 8.26 -20.39
C ASP A 305 -1.76 7.09 -19.79
N PHE A 306 -2.33 5.90 -19.89
CA PHE A 306 -1.73 4.65 -19.42
C PHE A 306 -1.18 3.79 -20.56
N ARG A 307 -1.03 4.37 -21.76
CA ARG A 307 -0.40 3.69 -22.88
C ARG A 307 1.10 3.66 -22.68
N GLY A 308 1.60 2.47 -22.41
CA GLY A 308 3.02 2.19 -22.30
C GLY A 308 3.36 0.87 -23.00
N LYS A 309 4.63 0.63 -23.22
CA LYS A 309 5.11 -0.64 -23.78
C LYS A 309 5.58 -1.51 -22.64
N LYS A 310 4.88 -2.61 -22.37
CA LYS A 310 5.31 -3.60 -21.38
C LYS A 310 6.70 -4.12 -21.73
N GLY A 311 7.59 -4.04 -20.76
CA GLY A 311 9.00 -4.41 -20.87
C GLY A 311 9.31 -5.76 -20.26
N ASN A 312 10.56 -5.91 -19.85
CA ASN A 312 11.02 -7.08 -19.07
C ASN A 312 10.43 -7.06 -17.66
N PRO A 313 10.42 -8.20 -16.95
CA PRO A 313 9.97 -8.27 -15.57
C PRO A 313 10.79 -7.37 -14.63
N TRP A 314 10.10 -6.77 -13.65
CA TRP A 314 10.68 -5.97 -12.58
C TRP A 314 10.19 -6.48 -11.23
N MET A 315 11.10 -6.53 -10.26
CA MET A 315 10.79 -6.92 -8.89
C MET A 315 11.45 -5.97 -7.90
N ALA A 316 10.85 -5.82 -6.73
CA ALA A 316 11.39 -4.99 -5.66
C ALA A 316 11.26 -5.68 -4.30
N LYS A 317 12.22 -5.40 -3.41
CA LYS A 317 12.13 -5.71 -1.98
C LYS A 317 12.59 -4.52 -1.15
N LEU A 318 11.97 -4.36 0.02
CA LEU A 318 12.41 -3.41 1.03
C LEU A 318 13.72 -3.88 1.66
N LEU A 319 14.57 -2.93 2.00
CA LEU A 319 15.68 -3.13 2.92
C LEU A 319 15.18 -2.88 4.33
N THR A 320 15.36 -3.85 5.21
CA THR A 320 14.89 -3.82 6.60
C THR A 320 15.96 -4.38 7.52
N SER A 321 15.88 -4.05 8.82
CA SER A 321 16.79 -4.60 9.85
C SER A 321 16.07 -5.66 10.67
N PRO A 322 16.73 -6.76 11.04
CA PRO A 322 16.20 -7.72 12.02
C PRO A 322 16.37 -7.26 13.48
N VAL A 323 17.10 -6.16 13.71
CA VAL A 323 17.43 -5.64 15.04
C VAL A 323 17.24 -4.13 15.12
N ASN A 324 17.01 -3.62 16.33
CA ASN A 324 17.08 -2.20 16.61
C ASN A 324 18.56 -1.73 16.58
N GLY A 325 18.80 -0.53 16.06
CA GLY A 325 20.17 -0.01 16.00
C GLY A 325 20.26 1.36 15.35
N VAL A 326 21.48 1.68 14.90
CA VAL A 326 21.80 2.94 14.20
C VAL A 326 22.57 2.62 12.92
N ILE A 327 22.26 3.30 11.83
CA ILE A 327 23.04 3.21 10.60
C ILE A 327 24.45 3.79 10.87
N THR A 328 25.47 2.95 10.95
CA THR A 328 26.83 3.36 11.30
C THR A 328 27.72 3.63 10.09
N HIS A 329 27.43 2.97 8.97
CA HIS A 329 28.20 3.15 7.74
C HIS A 329 27.37 2.76 6.51
N ILE A 330 27.66 3.41 5.37
CA ILE A 330 27.12 3.10 4.05
C ILE A 330 28.29 3.13 3.05
N CYS A 331 28.50 2.01 2.35
CA CYS A 331 29.53 1.90 1.31
C CYS A 331 29.07 2.58 0.01
N GLN A 332 29.00 3.91 0.01
CA GLN A 332 28.42 4.69 -1.09
C GLN A 332 29.03 4.36 -2.47
N LYS A 333 30.36 4.27 -2.56
CA LYS A 333 31.05 3.95 -3.83
C LYS A 333 30.68 2.56 -4.37
N GLU A 334 30.46 1.60 -3.48
CA GLU A 334 30.08 0.25 -3.90
C GLU A 334 28.60 0.23 -4.35
N LEU A 335 27.71 0.94 -3.66
CA LEU A 335 26.32 1.12 -4.10
C LEU A 335 26.27 1.75 -5.48
N GLU A 336 27.00 2.82 -5.72
CA GLU A 336 27.08 3.48 -7.03
C GLU A 336 27.60 2.52 -8.12
N ARG A 337 28.57 1.64 -7.78
CA ARG A 337 29.14 0.65 -8.70
C ARG A 337 28.15 -0.44 -9.09
N ILE A 338 27.31 -0.91 -8.15
CA ILE A 338 26.34 -1.96 -8.42
C ILE A 338 25.04 -1.42 -9.02
N CYS A 339 24.70 -0.17 -8.76
CA CYS A 339 23.54 0.48 -9.38
C CYS A 339 23.73 0.63 -10.89
N SER A 340 22.67 0.39 -11.63
CA SER A 340 22.63 0.48 -13.09
C SER A 340 21.21 0.76 -13.53
N GLY A 341 20.95 0.92 -14.83
CA GLY A 341 19.58 1.05 -15.34
C GLY A 341 18.66 -0.13 -15.01
N SER A 342 19.22 -1.30 -14.68
CA SER A 342 18.49 -2.51 -14.28
C SER A 342 18.47 -2.78 -12.78
N LEU A 343 19.15 -1.94 -11.97
CA LEU A 343 19.18 -2.06 -10.51
C LEU A 343 19.17 -0.66 -9.90
N GLN A 344 18.12 -0.34 -9.16
CA GLN A 344 17.97 0.91 -8.42
C GLN A 344 17.96 0.59 -6.93
N VAL A 345 18.63 1.43 -6.16
CA VAL A 345 18.70 1.34 -4.70
C VAL A 345 18.44 2.72 -4.14
N ASP A 346 17.42 2.83 -3.32
CA ASP A 346 17.10 4.04 -2.58
C ASP A 346 17.22 3.75 -1.09
N LEU A 347 18.05 4.54 -0.39
CA LEU A 347 18.12 4.53 1.07
C LEU A 347 17.30 5.69 1.62
N ASP A 348 16.44 5.40 2.57
CA ASP A 348 15.51 6.38 3.13
C ASP A 348 16.18 7.31 4.16
N TYR A 349 17.28 6.85 4.76
CA TYR A 349 17.93 7.51 5.90
C TYR A 349 19.44 7.60 5.77
N PRO A 350 20.06 8.67 6.29
CA PRO A 350 21.51 8.85 6.31
C PRO A 350 22.19 8.06 7.44
N ILE A 351 23.52 8.05 7.43
CA ILE A 351 24.34 7.58 8.56
C ILE A 351 23.95 8.35 9.83
N GLY A 352 23.86 7.66 10.96
CA GLY A 352 23.46 8.19 12.25
C GLY A 352 21.96 8.06 12.55
N HIS A 353 21.13 7.67 11.56
CA HIS A 353 19.69 7.51 11.77
C HIS A 353 19.39 6.22 12.57
N PRO A 354 18.52 6.27 13.60
CA PRO A 354 18.05 5.09 14.30
C PRO A 354 17.14 4.24 13.40
N VAL A 355 17.27 2.93 13.50
CA VAL A 355 16.41 1.95 12.81
C VAL A 355 15.78 1.00 13.80
N THR A 356 14.57 0.54 13.48
CA THR A 356 13.82 -0.44 14.26
C THR A 356 13.86 -1.81 13.59
N ALA A 357 13.79 -2.86 14.41
CA ALA A 357 13.58 -4.21 13.90
C ALA A 357 12.26 -4.27 13.11
N MET A 358 12.24 -5.05 12.06
CA MET A 358 11.10 -5.19 11.15
C MET A 358 9.86 -5.74 11.85
N GLU A 359 8.84 -4.93 12.01
CA GLU A 359 7.51 -5.30 12.52
C GLU A 359 6.38 -4.90 11.56
N ASN A 360 6.60 -3.84 10.76
CA ASN A 360 5.62 -3.32 9.81
C ASN A 360 6.30 -2.68 8.58
N GLY A 361 5.54 -2.37 7.55
CA GLY A 361 6.07 -1.85 6.28
C GLY A 361 6.72 -0.46 6.35
N THR A 362 6.62 0.24 7.48
CA THR A 362 7.31 1.53 7.71
C THR A 362 8.68 1.38 8.37
N ASP A 363 9.02 0.18 8.89
CA ASP A 363 10.33 -0.13 9.48
C ASP A 363 11.39 -0.45 8.41
N ARG A 364 11.25 0.20 7.26
CA ARG A 364 12.16 0.07 6.14
C ARG A 364 13.34 1.03 6.29
N ILE A 365 14.47 0.62 5.73
CA ILE A 365 15.69 1.43 5.65
C ILE A 365 15.85 1.99 4.24
N GLY A 366 15.23 1.32 3.28
CA GLY A 366 15.32 1.65 1.87
C GLY A 366 14.62 0.59 1.02
N GLN A 367 14.98 0.57 -0.26
CA GLN A 367 14.42 -0.36 -1.24
C GLN A 367 15.42 -0.76 -2.30
N VAL A 368 15.24 -1.96 -2.84
CA VAL A 368 15.97 -2.49 -4.00
C VAL A 368 14.96 -2.81 -5.08
N ILE A 369 15.11 -2.19 -6.24
CA ILE A 369 14.25 -2.40 -7.41
C ILE A 369 15.13 -2.90 -8.55
N ALA A 370 14.81 -4.08 -9.09
CA ALA A 370 15.65 -4.74 -10.09
C ALA A 370 14.83 -5.27 -11.28
N GLN A 371 15.43 -5.15 -12.47
CA GLN A 371 14.93 -5.82 -13.67
C GLN A 371 15.40 -7.28 -13.66
N VAL A 372 14.61 -8.13 -13.04
CA VAL A 372 14.86 -9.57 -12.89
C VAL A 372 13.58 -10.36 -13.09
N SER A 373 13.71 -11.60 -13.53
CA SER A 373 12.57 -12.48 -13.79
C SER A 373 12.29 -13.47 -12.67
N GLU A 374 13.18 -13.64 -11.71
CA GLU A 374 13.07 -14.60 -10.62
C GLU A 374 13.39 -13.97 -9.28
N GLU A 375 12.62 -14.32 -8.25
CA GLU A 375 12.82 -13.83 -6.89
C GLU A 375 14.22 -14.19 -6.34
N LYS A 376 14.74 -15.38 -6.64
CA LYS A 376 16.11 -15.78 -6.25
C LYS A 376 17.20 -14.83 -6.80
N GLU A 377 16.97 -14.25 -7.98
CA GLU A 377 17.89 -13.27 -8.53
C GLU A 377 17.75 -11.92 -7.79
N LEU A 378 16.52 -11.50 -7.48
CA LEU A 378 16.28 -10.34 -6.63
C LEU A 378 16.97 -10.49 -5.28
N ASP A 379 16.85 -11.65 -4.62
CA ASP A 379 17.48 -11.92 -3.32
C ASP A 379 19.01 -11.78 -3.38
N ARG A 380 19.63 -12.24 -4.48
CA ARG A 380 21.07 -12.00 -4.68
C ARG A 380 21.41 -10.51 -4.77
N ARG A 381 20.58 -9.71 -5.45
CA ARG A 381 20.76 -8.26 -5.54
C ARG A 381 20.56 -7.59 -4.19
N VAL A 382 19.53 -7.98 -3.45
CA VAL A 382 19.27 -7.49 -2.09
C VAL A 382 20.47 -7.77 -1.19
N ARG A 383 21.01 -8.98 -1.16
CA ARG A 383 22.22 -9.31 -0.38
C ARG A 383 23.43 -8.47 -0.77
N GLN A 384 23.66 -8.21 -2.07
CA GLN A 384 24.72 -7.30 -2.49
C GLN A 384 24.59 -5.90 -1.86
N VAL A 385 23.36 -5.39 -1.77
CA VAL A 385 23.09 -4.10 -1.13
C VAL A 385 23.21 -4.18 0.39
N GLN A 386 22.75 -5.26 1.01
CA GLN A 386 22.85 -5.48 2.46
C GLN A 386 24.30 -5.49 2.96
N ARG A 387 25.28 -5.93 2.14
CA ARG A 387 26.72 -5.83 2.43
C ARG A 387 27.24 -4.40 2.47
N CYS A 388 26.49 -3.46 1.90
CA CYS A 388 26.90 -2.06 1.83
C CYS A 388 26.31 -1.18 2.96
N VAL A 389 25.38 -1.69 3.75
CA VAL A 389 24.71 -0.95 4.83
C VAL A 389 25.03 -1.59 6.17
N TYR A 390 25.52 -0.80 7.12
CA TYR A 390 25.96 -1.27 8.43
C TYR A 390 25.06 -0.71 9.54
N ILE A 391 24.58 -1.60 10.40
CA ILE A 391 23.84 -1.26 11.61
C ILE A 391 24.68 -1.70 12.81
N ASN A 392 24.96 -0.78 13.75
CA ASN A 392 25.79 -1.04 14.93
C ASN A 392 27.16 -1.70 14.60
N GLY A 393 27.75 -1.38 13.44
CA GLY A 393 29.04 -1.89 12.99
C GLY A 393 29.04 -3.23 12.28
N LYS A 394 27.87 -3.89 12.12
CA LYS A 394 27.70 -5.11 11.31
C LYS A 394 26.93 -4.80 10.03
N THR A 395 27.21 -5.52 8.96
CA THR A 395 26.40 -5.42 7.73
C THR A 395 24.99 -5.94 7.96
N LEU A 396 24.04 -5.45 7.18
CA LEU A 396 22.66 -5.97 7.20
C LEU A 396 22.62 -7.46 6.86
N GLU A 397 23.49 -7.94 5.96
CA GLU A 397 23.59 -9.37 5.61
C GLU A 397 23.95 -10.19 6.85
N GLU A 398 25.04 -9.83 7.57
CA GLU A 398 25.48 -10.51 8.79
C GLU A 398 24.36 -10.54 9.85
N LEU A 399 23.65 -9.44 10.04
CA LEU A 399 22.55 -9.35 11.01
C LEU A 399 21.37 -10.27 10.64
N TRP A 400 21.03 -10.39 9.37
CA TRP A 400 20.00 -11.32 8.92
C TRP A 400 20.43 -12.79 9.02
N GLU A 401 21.71 -13.09 8.78
CA GLU A 401 22.26 -14.46 8.95
C GLU A 401 22.28 -14.88 10.44
N GLU A 402 22.56 -13.95 11.35
CA GLU A 402 22.55 -14.20 12.81
C GLU A 402 21.15 -14.31 13.39
N SER A 403 20.15 -13.70 12.75
CA SER A 403 18.78 -13.74 13.24
C SER A 403 18.16 -15.12 13.00
N GLU A 404 17.52 -15.69 14.02
CA GLU A 404 16.77 -16.97 13.92
C GLU A 404 15.58 -16.90 12.90
N THR A 405 15.37 -15.71 12.32
CA THR A 405 14.35 -15.44 11.32
C THR A 405 14.83 -15.59 9.88
N THR A 406 16.06 -16.06 9.65
CA THR A 406 16.68 -16.24 8.32
C THR A 406 15.87 -17.15 7.37
N SER A 407 14.90 -17.91 7.88
CA SER A 407 14.03 -18.79 7.07
C SER A 407 12.74 -18.14 6.56
N CYS A 408 12.54 -16.84 6.74
CA CYS A 408 11.25 -16.18 6.50
C CYS A 408 11.17 -15.31 5.24
N TYR A 409 12.19 -15.29 4.40
CA TYR A 409 12.10 -14.78 3.03
C TYR A 409 11.68 -15.92 2.08
N ILE A 410 10.45 -16.39 2.22
CA ILE A 410 9.84 -17.35 1.28
C ILE A 410 8.60 -16.72 0.68
#